data_af2f210d755d9027d0524237210346cb
#
_entry.id   af2f210d755d9027d0524237210346cb
#
_cell.length_a   1.000
_cell.length_b   1.000
_cell.length_c   1.000
_cell.angle_alpha   90.00
_cell.angle_beta   90.00
_cell.angle_gamma   90.00
#
_symmetry.space_group_name_H-M   'P 1'
#
loop_
_entity.id
_entity.type
_entity.pdbx_description
1 polymer ?
#
loop_
_entity_poly.entity_id
_entity_poly.type
_entity_poly.pdbx_seq_one_letter_code
_entity_poly.pdbx_strand_id
1 'polypeptide(L)'
;MRQLLVAALLSLSMFGAAAAPPAFIAADVPEARLAGEGDYTWFGMRIYRAQLWVGPQGYQGAASATAPFLLELRYARALDGKKIAEASYEQMQKIGAGTPEQRLAWLATMQRIFPDVKEDQRIAGAYRAGIAPGVRFYLDGKVLADVSDGDFARAFFAIWLAPGTTAPKLRAALLQSAAPLP
;
A
#
# COMPACT_ATOMS: atom_id res chain seq x y z
N MET A 1 64.70 -3.66 21.54
CA MET A 1 63.58 -2.69 21.45
C MET A 1 62.65 -3.17 20.34
N ARG A 2 61.54 -3.81 20.69
CA ARG A 2 60.51 -4.33 19.74
C ARG A 2 59.33 -3.37 19.76
N GLN A 3 59.12 -2.63 18.68
CA GLN A 3 57.96 -1.77 18.51
C GLN A 3 56.79 -2.64 18.05
N LEU A 4 55.70 -2.71 18.84
CA LEU A 4 54.43 -3.29 18.50
C LEU A 4 53.58 -2.22 17.79
N LEU A 5 53.34 -2.42 16.48
CA LEU A 5 52.40 -1.65 15.70
C LEU A 5 50.99 -2.24 15.96
N VAL A 6 50.15 -1.49 16.67
CA VAL A 6 48.72 -1.80 16.82
C VAL A 6 47.99 -1.20 15.61
N ALA A 7 47.54 -2.06 14.70
CA ALA A 7 46.69 -1.67 13.61
C ALA A 7 45.23 -1.61 14.11
N ALA A 8 44.67 -0.41 14.26
CA ALA A 8 43.28 -0.19 14.56
C ALA A 8 42.47 -0.38 13.27
N LEU A 9 41.72 -1.49 13.19
CA LEU A 9 40.69 -1.69 12.14
C LEU A 9 39.49 -0.82 12.48
N LEU A 10 39.29 0.29 11.76
CA LEU A 10 38.05 1.03 11.72
C LEU A 10 37.02 0.22 10.87
N SER A 11 36.10 -0.44 11.52
CA SER A 11 34.94 -1.05 10.89
C SER A 11 33.97 0.08 10.48
N LEU A 12 33.99 0.46 9.20
CA LEU A 12 33.04 1.40 8.61
C LEU A 12 31.72 0.66 8.41
N SER A 13 30.79 0.79 9.36
CA SER A 13 29.41 0.30 9.22
C SER A 13 28.74 1.13 8.13
N MET A 14 28.61 0.56 6.92
CA MET A 14 27.76 1.12 5.87
C MET A 14 26.29 0.96 6.29
N PHE A 15 25.73 1.96 6.97
CA PHE A 15 24.29 2.13 7.02
C PHE A 15 23.82 2.41 5.59
N GLY A 16 23.19 1.42 4.96
CA GLY A 16 22.49 1.62 3.70
C GLY A 16 21.45 2.71 3.90
N ALA A 17 21.66 3.88 3.31
CA ALA A 17 20.67 4.94 3.29
C ALA A 17 19.43 4.40 2.54
N ALA A 18 18.35 4.12 3.26
CA ALA A 18 17.05 3.86 2.64
C ALA A 18 16.68 5.09 1.80
N ALA A 19 16.35 4.88 0.52
CA ALA A 19 15.95 5.98 -0.34
C ALA A 19 14.76 6.72 0.28
N ALA A 20 14.80 8.04 0.28
CA ALA A 20 13.70 8.86 0.79
C ALA A 20 12.40 8.52 0.05
N PRO A 21 11.26 8.47 0.74
CA PRO A 21 9.98 8.20 0.10
C PRO A 21 9.64 9.30 -0.92
N PRO A 22 8.93 8.97 -2.03
CA PRO A 22 8.41 9.97 -2.95
C PRO A 22 7.62 11.06 -2.22
N ALA A 23 7.71 12.30 -2.69
CA ALA A 23 7.13 13.47 -2.00
C ALA A 23 5.62 13.34 -1.72
N PHE A 24 4.85 12.74 -2.64
CA PHE A 24 3.40 12.52 -2.45
C PHE A 24 3.12 11.51 -1.33
N ILE A 25 4.00 10.54 -1.10
CA ILE A 25 3.87 9.58 0.00
C ILE A 25 4.14 10.30 1.33
N ALA A 26 5.24 11.07 1.40
CA ALA A 26 5.60 11.83 2.59
C ALA A 26 4.54 12.88 2.99
N ALA A 27 3.77 13.39 2.01
CA ALA A 27 2.69 14.35 2.27
C ALA A 27 1.50 13.75 3.04
N ASP A 28 1.13 12.50 2.75
CA ASP A 28 0.01 11.81 3.43
C ASP A 28 0.48 10.90 4.56
N VAL A 29 1.71 10.39 4.52
CA VAL A 29 2.30 9.52 5.53
C VAL A 29 3.59 10.16 6.04
N PRO A 30 3.52 11.00 7.10
CA PRO A 30 4.72 11.59 7.70
C PRO A 30 5.73 10.53 8.14
N GLU A 31 7.01 10.80 7.93
CA GLU A 31 8.11 9.86 8.23
C GLU A 31 7.92 8.49 7.60
N ALA A 32 7.38 8.46 6.38
CA ALA A 32 7.05 7.23 5.67
C ALA A 32 8.29 6.35 5.48
N ARG A 33 8.11 5.07 5.76
CA ARG A 33 9.06 4.00 5.46
C ARG A 33 8.38 2.86 4.72
N LEU A 34 9.12 2.17 3.88
CA LEU A 34 8.63 0.96 3.22
C LEU A 34 8.51 -0.16 4.26
N ALA A 35 7.27 -0.62 4.49
CA ALA A 35 6.98 -1.75 5.38
C ALA A 35 7.21 -3.10 4.69
N GLY A 36 6.95 -3.16 3.40
CA GLY A 36 7.17 -4.36 2.60
C GLY A 36 6.65 -4.21 1.19
N GLU A 37 7.05 -5.15 0.34
CA GLU A 37 6.64 -5.19 -1.06
C GLU A 37 6.51 -6.62 -1.57
N GLY A 38 5.71 -6.81 -2.61
CA GLY A 38 5.55 -8.11 -3.24
C GLY A 38 4.82 -8.03 -4.57
N ASP A 39 4.92 -9.10 -5.35
CA ASP A 39 4.28 -9.20 -6.65
C ASP A 39 2.93 -9.95 -6.52
N TYR A 40 1.90 -9.42 -7.20
CA TYR A 40 0.67 -10.15 -7.44
C TYR A 40 0.71 -10.78 -8.83
N THR A 41 0.49 -12.09 -8.87
CA THR A 41 0.48 -12.86 -10.11
C THR A 41 -0.87 -13.55 -10.31
N TRP A 42 -1.32 -13.60 -11.56
CA TRP A 42 -2.53 -14.31 -11.96
C TRP A 42 -2.18 -15.24 -13.12
N PHE A 43 -2.45 -16.54 -12.99
CA PHE A 43 -2.05 -17.58 -13.93
C PHE A 43 -0.57 -17.46 -14.38
N GLY A 44 0.33 -17.24 -13.41
CA GLY A 44 1.77 -17.12 -13.68
C GLY A 44 2.21 -15.76 -14.26
N MET A 45 1.30 -14.88 -14.63
CA MET A 45 1.60 -13.55 -15.12
C MET A 45 1.58 -12.52 -13.99
N ARG A 46 2.62 -11.70 -13.90
CA ARG A 46 2.64 -10.57 -12.96
C ARG A 46 1.64 -9.51 -13.42
N ILE A 47 0.74 -9.12 -12.54
CA ILE A 47 -0.26 -8.09 -12.76
C ILE A 47 0.25 -6.76 -12.24
N TYR A 48 0.79 -6.75 -11.01
CA TYR A 48 1.40 -5.57 -10.40
C TYR A 48 2.41 -5.97 -9.31
N ARG A 49 3.28 -5.04 -8.96
CA ARG A 49 4.05 -5.02 -7.70
C ARG A 49 3.35 -4.08 -6.74
N ALA A 50 3.13 -4.54 -5.51
CA ALA A 50 2.54 -3.74 -4.45
C ALA A 50 3.61 -3.32 -3.43
N GLN A 51 3.51 -2.10 -2.90
CA GLN A 51 4.37 -1.56 -1.84
C GLN A 51 3.50 -0.96 -0.74
N LEU A 52 3.77 -1.30 0.52
CA LEU A 52 3.11 -0.72 1.68
C LEU A 52 4.07 0.25 2.37
N TRP A 53 3.61 1.49 2.55
CA TRP A 53 4.32 2.56 3.24
C TRP A 53 3.59 2.90 4.52
N VAL A 54 4.32 3.00 5.64
CA VAL A 54 3.78 3.28 6.97
C VAL A 54 4.63 4.35 7.66
N GLY A 55 3.99 5.13 8.54
CA GLY A 55 4.69 6.02 9.45
C GLY A 55 5.30 5.28 10.66
N PRO A 56 5.83 6.00 11.66
CA PRO A 56 6.45 5.41 12.85
C PRO A 56 5.54 4.45 13.62
N GLN A 57 4.22 4.71 13.66
CA GLN A 57 3.24 3.85 14.34
C GLN A 57 3.01 2.50 13.66
N GLY A 58 3.57 2.30 12.44
CA GLY A 58 3.39 1.08 11.68
C GLY A 58 1.95 0.88 11.19
N TYR A 59 1.63 -0.36 10.80
CA TYR A 59 0.28 -0.76 10.40
C TYR A 59 -0.38 -1.59 11.51
N GLN A 60 -1.49 -1.11 12.04
CA GLN A 60 -2.20 -1.71 13.17
C GLN A 60 -3.47 -2.47 12.76
N GLY A 61 -3.67 -2.68 11.46
CA GLY A 61 -4.91 -3.26 10.91
C GLY A 61 -5.90 -2.19 10.45
N ALA A 62 -6.57 -2.41 9.32
CA ALA A 62 -7.48 -1.41 8.73
C ALA A 62 -8.68 -1.07 9.63
N ALA A 63 -9.14 -2.01 10.45
CA ALA A 63 -10.26 -1.79 11.39
C ALA A 63 -9.90 -0.87 12.55
N SER A 64 -8.62 -0.82 12.93
CA SER A 64 -8.10 -0.06 14.09
C SER A 64 -7.13 1.04 13.65
N ALA A 65 -7.02 1.32 12.35
CA ALA A 65 -6.03 2.26 11.83
C ALA A 65 -6.29 3.67 12.35
N THR A 66 -5.48 4.09 13.32
CA THR A 66 -5.43 5.46 13.84
C THR A 66 -4.34 6.28 13.16
N ALA A 67 -3.43 5.62 12.44
CA ALA A 67 -2.32 6.22 11.73
C ALA A 67 -2.48 6.07 10.21
N PRO A 68 -2.03 7.06 9.42
CA PRO A 68 -2.07 6.97 7.97
C PRO A 68 -1.07 5.93 7.45
N PHE A 69 -1.40 5.32 6.33
CA PHE A 69 -0.54 4.45 5.55
C PHE A 69 -0.89 4.58 4.06
N LEU A 70 0.00 4.10 3.19
CA LEU A 70 -0.22 4.15 1.75
C LEU A 70 0.13 2.81 1.12
N LEU A 71 -0.75 2.34 0.23
CA LEU A 71 -0.52 1.19 -0.62
C LEU A 71 -0.38 1.65 -2.06
N GLU A 72 0.76 1.37 -2.69
CA GLU A 72 1.03 1.66 -4.10
C GLU A 72 1.04 0.36 -4.92
N LEU A 73 0.38 0.38 -6.08
CA LEU A 73 0.38 -0.71 -7.05
C LEU A 73 1.03 -0.22 -8.35
N ARG A 74 2.20 -0.75 -8.70
CA ARG A 74 2.86 -0.52 -9.98
C ARG A 74 2.46 -1.63 -10.95
N TYR A 75 1.72 -1.29 -11.98
CA TYR A 75 1.17 -2.24 -12.93
C TYR A 75 2.25 -2.78 -13.89
N ALA A 76 2.26 -4.09 -14.10
CA ALA A 76 3.20 -4.75 -15.01
C ALA A 76 2.64 -4.87 -16.43
N ARG A 77 1.45 -4.32 -16.69
CA ARG A 77 0.76 -4.35 -17.98
C ARG A 77 -0.36 -3.32 -18.03
N ALA A 78 -0.82 -3.00 -19.23
CA ALA A 78 -2.00 -2.16 -19.40
C ALA A 78 -3.27 -2.88 -18.91
N LEU A 79 -4.12 -2.16 -18.17
CA LEU A 79 -5.41 -2.63 -17.67
C LEU A 79 -6.46 -1.53 -17.81
N ASP A 80 -7.69 -1.96 -18.08
CA ASP A 80 -8.87 -1.11 -18.10
C ASP A 80 -9.28 -0.74 -16.67
N GLY A 81 -9.54 0.54 -16.41
CA GLY A 81 -9.91 1.05 -15.09
C GLY A 81 -11.19 0.46 -14.55
N LYS A 82 -12.19 0.18 -15.43
CA LYS A 82 -13.42 -0.49 -15.03
C LYS A 82 -13.16 -1.92 -14.56
N LYS A 83 -12.25 -2.65 -15.24
CA LYS A 83 -11.84 -3.99 -14.82
C LYS A 83 -11.08 -3.99 -13.51
N ILE A 84 -10.28 -2.94 -13.22
CA ILE A 84 -9.64 -2.76 -11.91
C ILE A 84 -10.71 -2.59 -10.82
N ALA A 85 -11.74 -1.79 -11.08
CA ALA A 85 -12.86 -1.58 -10.16
C ALA A 85 -13.66 -2.87 -9.92
N GLU A 86 -13.98 -3.62 -10.98
CA GLU A 86 -14.69 -4.91 -10.92
C GLU A 86 -13.89 -5.95 -10.13
N ALA A 87 -12.58 -6.07 -10.39
CA ALA A 87 -11.71 -6.96 -9.62
C ALA A 87 -11.67 -6.59 -8.13
N SER A 88 -11.63 -5.29 -7.81
CA SER A 88 -11.68 -4.81 -6.42
C SER A 88 -13.01 -5.17 -5.75
N TYR A 89 -14.12 -4.97 -6.43
CA TYR A 89 -15.46 -5.37 -5.97
C TYR A 89 -15.54 -6.88 -5.68
N GLU A 90 -15.06 -7.72 -6.61
CA GLU A 90 -15.03 -9.18 -6.43
C GLU A 90 -14.20 -9.59 -5.21
N GLN A 91 -13.05 -8.94 -5.00
CA GLN A 91 -12.21 -9.22 -3.83
C GLN A 91 -12.92 -8.81 -2.54
N MET A 92 -13.55 -7.62 -2.48
CA MET A 92 -14.36 -7.21 -1.32
C MET A 92 -15.46 -8.21 -1.02
N GLN A 93 -16.12 -8.74 -2.06
CA GLN A 93 -17.15 -9.77 -1.91
C GLN A 93 -16.57 -11.08 -1.33
N LYS A 94 -15.44 -11.55 -1.86
CA LYS A 94 -14.78 -12.80 -1.41
C LYS A 94 -14.34 -12.73 0.05
N ILE A 95 -13.89 -11.57 0.52
CA ILE A 95 -13.44 -11.37 1.91
C ILE A 95 -14.60 -10.94 2.85
N GLY A 96 -15.84 -10.83 2.32
CA GLY A 96 -17.01 -10.46 3.12
C GLY A 96 -17.02 -9.01 3.62
N ALA A 97 -16.30 -8.09 2.94
CA ALA A 97 -16.26 -6.68 3.33
C ALA A 97 -17.52 -5.93 2.89
N GLY A 98 -18.16 -5.24 3.82
CA GLY A 98 -19.37 -4.45 3.57
C GLY A 98 -20.63 -5.28 3.25
N THR A 99 -21.76 -4.60 3.10
CA THR A 99 -23.02 -5.21 2.62
C THR A 99 -23.03 -5.29 1.09
N PRO A 100 -23.93 -6.09 0.47
CA PRO A 100 -24.10 -6.10 -0.99
C PRO A 100 -24.36 -4.70 -1.57
N GLU A 101 -25.20 -3.90 -0.93
CA GLU A 101 -25.57 -2.54 -1.34
C GLU A 101 -24.36 -1.58 -1.25
N GLN A 102 -23.60 -1.66 -0.16
CA GLN A 102 -22.36 -0.87 0.00
C GLN A 102 -21.36 -1.21 -1.11
N ARG A 103 -21.13 -2.50 -1.38
CA ARG A 103 -20.20 -2.93 -2.43
C ARG A 103 -20.59 -2.43 -3.82
N LEU A 104 -21.90 -2.40 -4.15
CA LEU A 104 -22.38 -1.86 -5.42
C LEU A 104 -22.14 -0.34 -5.51
N ALA A 105 -22.38 0.40 -4.43
CA ALA A 105 -22.08 1.84 -4.37
C ALA A 105 -20.58 2.11 -4.52
N TRP A 106 -19.74 1.30 -3.87
CA TRP A 106 -18.29 1.40 -3.97
C TRP A 106 -17.78 1.03 -5.37
N LEU A 107 -18.36 0.01 -6.02
CA LEU A 107 -18.05 -0.31 -7.42
C LEU A 107 -18.32 0.88 -8.33
N ALA A 108 -19.50 1.50 -8.22
CA ALA A 108 -19.84 2.69 -9.01
C ALA A 108 -18.88 3.85 -8.74
N THR A 109 -18.42 4.02 -7.51
CA THR A 109 -17.40 5.03 -7.15
C THR A 109 -16.06 4.72 -7.79
N MET A 110 -15.55 3.49 -7.66
CA MET A 110 -14.29 3.07 -8.27
C MET A 110 -14.29 3.16 -9.79
N GLN A 111 -15.40 2.80 -10.45
CA GLN A 111 -15.54 2.94 -11.91
C GLN A 111 -15.50 4.39 -12.41
N ARG A 112 -15.89 5.37 -11.58
CA ARG A 112 -15.78 6.80 -11.92
C ARG A 112 -14.36 7.34 -11.75
N ILE A 113 -13.58 6.80 -10.79
CA ILE A 113 -12.30 7.38 -10.41
C ILE A 113 -11.08 6.63 -10.98
N PHE A 114 -11.17 5.32 -11.22
CA PHE A 114 -10.02 4.56 -11.71
C PHE A 114 -9.87 4.73 -13.21
N PRO A 115 -8.73 5.28 -13.67
CA PRO A 115 -8.43 5.39 -15.09
C PRO A 115 -7.90 4.06 -15.64
N ASP A 116 -7.88 3.95 -16.97
CA ASP A 116 -7.05 2.96 -17.62
C ASP A 116 -5.59 3.21 -17.26
N VAL A 117 -4.85 2.14 -17.03
CA VAL A 117 -3.41 2.21 -16.74
C VAL A 117 -2.60 1.53 -17.83
N LYS A 118 -1.39 2.04 -18.03
CA LYS A 118 -0.36 1.42 -18.89
C LYS A 118 0.62 0.64 -18.03
N GLU A 119 1.46 -0.14 -18.69
CA GLU A 119 2.62 -0.76 -18.04
C GLU A 119 3.45 0.32 -17.33
N ASP A 120 3.97 -0.02 -16.16
CA ASP A 120 4.74 0.83 -15.26
C ASP A 120 4.00 1.99 -14.57
N GLN A 121 2.77 2.29 -14.96
CA GLN A 121 1.96 3.28 -14.21
C GLN A 121 1.57 2.77 -12.83
N ARG A 122 1.33 3.72 -11.93
CA ARG A 122 1.08 3.46 -10.52
C ARG A 122 -0.23 4.07 -10.07
N ILE A 123 -1.09 3.24 -9.47
CA ILE A 123 -2.18 3.72 -8.64
C ILE A 123 -1.78 3.54 -7.19
N ALA A 124 -1.90 4.60 -6.39
CA ALA A 124 -1.71 4.52 -4.96
C ALA A 124 -2.96 4.98 -4.22
N GLY A 125 -3.23 4.34 -3.08
CA GLY A 125 -4.26 4.76 -2.13
C GLY A 125 -3.61 5.10 -0.79
N ALA A 126 -3.80 6.33 -0.32
CA ALA A 126 -3.41 6.75 1.03
C ALA A 126 -4.63 6.66 1.96
N TYR A 127 -4.53 5.85 3.01
CA TYR A 127 -5.52 5.83 4.08
C TYR A 127 -5.38 7.10 4.91
N ARG A 128 -6.46 7.84 5.00
CA ARG A 128 -6.55 9.05 5.83
C ARG A 128 -7.23 8.71 7.14
N ALA A 129 -6.47 8.74 8.21
CA ALA A 129 -6.98 8.56 9.56
C ALA A 129 -7.64 9.84 10.11
N GLY A 130 -8.37 9.74 11.21
CA GLY A 130 -8.94 10.89 11.93
C GLY A 130 -10.46 10.91 11.97
N ILE A 131 -11.05 12.10 12.15
CA ILE A 131 -12.49 12.29 12.36
C ILE A 131 -13.33 11.90 11.14
N ALA A 132 -12.78 12.10 9.93
CA ALA A 132 -13.41 11.72 8.66
C ALA A 132 -12.47 10.81 7.86
N PRO A 133 -12.38 9.52 8.23
CA PRO A 133 -11.48 8.59 7.55
C PRO A 133 -11.92 8.37 6.10
N GLY A 134 -10.94 8.07 5.24
CA GLY A 134 -11.18 7.87 3.82
C GLY A 134 -9.93 7.44 3.07
N VAL A 135 -9.98 7.53 1.75
CA VAL A 135 -8.84 7.23 0.86
C VAL A 135 -8.60 8.41 -0.06
N ARG A 136 -7.33 8.83 -0.18
CA ARG A 136 -6.86 9.64 -1.29
C ARG A 136 -6.21 8.76 -2.31
N PHE A 137 -6.65 8.83 -3.55
CA PHE A 137 -6.07 8.10 -4.67
C PHE A 137 -5.13 8.98 -5.49
N TYR A 138 -4.09 8.33 -6.02
CA TYR A 138 -3.07 8.94 -6.88
C TYR A 138 -2.89 8.12 -8.15
N LEU A 139 -2.60 8.80 -9.26
CA LEU A 139 -2.02 8.21 -10.47
C LEU A 139 -0.64 8.83 -10.70
N ASP A 140 0.41 8.00 -10.69
CA ASP A 140 1.81 8.43 -10.86
C ASP A 140 2.19 9.62 -9.95
N GLY A 141 1.73 9.58 -8.68
CA GLY A 141 2.00 10.61 -7.68
C GLY A 141 1.15 11.88 -7.78
N LYS A 142 0.24 11.98 -8.76
CA LYS A 142 -0.73 13.09 -8.89
C LYS A 142 -2.06 12.68 -8.26
N VAL A 143 -2.67 13.59 -7.48
CA VAL A 143 -3.98 13.35 -6.87
C VAL A 143 -5.01 13.03 -7.96
N LEU A 144 -5.68 11.91 -7.79
CA LEU A 144 -6.73 11.44 -8.70
C LEU A 144 -8.12 11.72 -8.13
N ALA A 145 -8.36 11.35 -6.86
CA ALA A 145 -9.62 11.57 -6.18
C ALA A 145 -9.47 11.42 -4.66
N ASP A 146 -10.38 12.06 -3.91
CA ASP A 146 -10.61 11.82 -2.49
C ASP A 146 -11.97 11.12 -2.30
N VAL A 147 -12.00 10.05 -1.50
CA VAL A 147 -13.22 9.35 -1.09
C VAL A 147 -13.33 9.42 0.42
N SER A 148 -14.26 10.24 0.93
CA SER A 148 -14.49 10.44 2.37
C SER A 148 -15.53 9.43 2.87
N ASP A 149 -15.17 8.14 2.84
CA ASP A 149 -15.98 7.01 3.32
C ASP A 149 -15.04 6.04 4.04
N GLY A 150 -15.16 6.01 5.38
CA GLY A 150 -14.30 5.17 6.22
C GLY A 150 -14.59 3.67 6.05
N ASP A 151 -15.82 3.28 5.74
CA ASP A 151 -16.17 1.88 5.49
C ASP A 151 -15.60 1.42 4.17
N PHE A 152 -15.70 2.26 3.12
CA PHE A 152 -15.01 2.03 1.86
C PHE A 152 -13.51 1.89 2.05
N ALA A 153 -12.88 2.80 2.79
CA ALA A 153 -11.45 2.78 3.02
C ALA A 153 -11.01 1.46 3.67
N ARG A 154 -11.71 1.04 4.73
CA ARG A 154 -11.43 -0.24 5.41
C ARG A 154 -11.61 -1.45 4.47
N ALA A 155 -12.70 -1.48 3.72
CA ALA A 155 -13.00 -2.55 2.77
C ALA A 155 -11.98 -2.61 1.63
N PHE A 156 -11.58 -1.46 1.10
CA PHE A 156 -10.61 -1.35 0.01
C PHE A 156 -9.24 -1.90 0.42
N PHE A 157 -8.68 -1.42 1.52
CA PHE A 157 -7.37 -1.91 1.97
C PHE A 157 -7.42 -3.35 2.49
N ALA A 158 -8.56 -3.83 2.98
CA ALA A 158 -8.74 -5.21 3.40
C ALA A 158 -8.49 -6.22 2.27
N ILE A 159 -8.66 -5.85 1.01
CA ILE A 159 -8.34 -6.68 -0.17
C ILE A 159 -6.92 -7.26 -0.05
N TRP A 160 -5.94 -6.46 0.38
CA TRP A 160 -4.53 -6.89 0.51
C TRP A 160 -4.11 -7.19 1.95
N LEU A 161 -4.68 -6.46 2.94
CA LEU A 161 -4.10 -6.39 4.28
C LEU A 161 -4.90 -7.17 5.33
N ALA A 162 -6.15 -7.58 5.05
CA ALA A 162 -6.93 -8.38 5.98
C ALA A 162 -6.38 -9.82 6.11
N PRO A 163 -6.53 -10.47 7.28
CA PRO A 163 -6.17 -11.88 7.44
C PRO A 163 -6.88 -12.81 6.44
N GLY A 164 -8.12 -12.48 6.04
CA GLY A 164 -8.92 -13.24 5.08
C GLY A 164 -8.68 -12.90 3.60
N THR A 165 -7.61 -12.15 3.26
CA THR A 165 -7.28 -11.84 1.87
C THR A 165 -7.09 -13.10 1.02
N THR A 166 -7.46 -13.02 -0.26
CA THR A 166 -7.22 -14.10 -1.24
C THR A 166 -5.76 -14.19 -1.69
N ALA A 167 -4.90 -13.24 -1.26
CA ALA A 167 -3.47 -13.17 -1.59
C ALA A 167 -2.58 -13.22 -0.32
N PRO A 168 -2.60 -14.32 0.48
CA PRO A 168 -1.92 -14.37 1.77
C PRO A 168 -0.39 -14.22 1.67
N LYS A 169 0.22 -14.70 0.59
CA LYS A 169 1.67 -14.53 0.35
C LYS A 169 2.04 -13.06 0.13
N LEU A 170 1.24 -12.34 -0.65
CA LEU A 170 1.43 -10.90 -0.88
C LEU A 170 1.23 -10.12 0.42
N ARG A 171 0.18 -10.44 1.19
CA ARG A 171 -0.04 -9.84 2.51
C ARG A 171 1.17 -10.01 3.43
N ALA A 172 1.72 -11.23 3.52
CA ALA A 172 2.91 -11.49 4.36
C ALA A 172 4.11 -10.64 3.93
N ALA A 173 4.35 -10.49 2.61
CA ALA A 173 5.41 -9.65 2.07
C ALA A 173 5.20 -8.16 2.38
N LEU A 174 3.96 -7.65 2.23
CA LEU A 174 3.62 -6.25 2.53
C LEU A 174 3.80 -5.90 4.02
N LEU A 175 3.51 -6.83 4.91
CA LEU A 175 3.56 -6.63 6.35
C LEU A 175 4.91 -7.00 7.00
N GLN A 176 5.92 -7.33 6.22
CA GLN A 176 7.21 -7.86 6.71
C GLN A 176 7.88 -6.98 7.78
N SER A 177 7.82 -5.66 7.61
CA SER A 177 8.39 -4.67 8.54
C SER A 177 7.34 -3.62 8.94
N ALA A 178 6.08 -4.02 9.07
CA ALA A 178 4.97 -3.11 9.33
C ALA A 178 4.73 -2.80 10.82
N ALA A 179 5.50 -3.40 11.74
CA ALA A 179 5.42 -3.11 13.17
C ALA A 179 5.78 -1.65 13.49
N PRO A 180 5.27 -1.06 14.59
CA PRO A 180 5.73 0.23 15.08
C PRO A 180 7.24 0.27 15.27
N LEU A 181 7.83 1.46 15.12
CA LEU A 181 9.22 1.69 15.53
C LEU A 181 9.31 1.73 17.05
N PRO A 182 10.45 1.30 17.64
CA PRO A 182 10.69 1.36 19.07
C PRO A 182 10.76 2.79 19.61
#